data_a22805a783cf9b2b415d7935c401f28a
#
_entry.id   a22805a783cf9b2b415d7935c401f28a
#
_cell.length_a   1.000
_cell.length_b   1.000
_cell.length_c   1.000
_cell.angle_alpha   90.00
_cell.angle_beta   90.00
_cell.angle_gamma   90.00
#
_symmetry.space_group_name_H-M   'P 1'
#
loop_
_entity.id
_entity.type
_entity.pdbx_description
1 polymer ?
#
loop_
_entity_poly.entity_id
_entity_poly.type
_entity_poly.pdbx_seq_one_letter_code
_entity_poly.pdbx_strand_id
1 'polypeptide(L)'
;MARGRPGPGGMPGGMDMGAILKQAQQMQADMAKAQEELKDEVVDASAGGGMVKVKVSGDLAIQEITIDPDAVDPEDVEMLQDMVLAAVNEGIRAAQERAESKMGGIAGGLGGGLGLPGM
;
A
#
# COMPACT_ATOMS: atom_id res chain seq x y z
N MET A 1 -25.99 46.49 -0.35
CA MET A 1 -25.73 46.13 -0.26
C MET A 1 -25.37 45.15 -0.40
N ALA A 2 -25.23 44.83 -0.52
CA ALA A 2 -24.86 44.04 -0.66
C ALA A 2 -24.31 43.48 -0.78
N ARG A 3 -24.02 43.51 -0.76
CA ARG A 3 -23.44 43.06 -0.77
C ARG A 3 -22.92 42.24 -0.66
N GLY A 4 -22.83 42.00 -0.64
CA GLY A 4 -22.28 41.31 -0.57
C GLY A 4 -22.06 40.44 -0.32
N ARG A 5 -22.21 40.24 -0.26
CA ARG A 5 -21.97 39.42 0.02
C ARG A 5 -21.63 38.62 -0.36
N PRO A 6 -21.20 38.37 -0.38
CA PRO A 6 -20.74 37.54 -0.61
C PRO A 6 -20.84 36.44 -0.40
N GLY A 7 -21.13 36.39 -0.12
CA GLY A 7 -21.30 35.59 0.21
C GLY A 7 -20.96 34.53 0.21
N PRO A 8 -21.27 34.22 -0.25
CA PRO A 8 -21.18 33.04 -0.27
C PRO A 8 -20.14 32.57 -0.42
N GLY A 9 -20.15 32.92 -1.16
CA GLY A 9 -19.11 32.48 -1.43
C GLY A 9 -18.47 32.43 -0.35
N GLY A 10 -18.80 32.95 0.20
CA GLY A 10 -18.16 32.96 1.17
C GLY A 10 -17.36 31.99 1.60
N MET A 11 -16.87 31.35 0.88
CA MET A 11 -15.99 30.45 1.36
C MET A 11 -14.98 31.19 2.06
N PRO A 12 -15.07 31.20 3.30
CA PRO A 12 -14.13 31.97 4.03
C PRO A 12 -12.78 31.41 3.89
N GLY A 13 -11.94 32.22 4.07
CA GLY A 13 -10.68 31.80 4.39
C GLY A 13 -9.98 31.01 3.42
N GLY A 14 -9.98 31.27 2.34
CA GLY A 14 -9.10 30.61 1.52
C GLY A 14 -9.54 29.31 0.98
N MET A 15 -10.77 29.10 1.08
CA MET A 15 -11.29 27.94 0.43
C MET A 15 -11.51 28.27 -1.01
N ASP A 16 -10.50 28.70 -1.70
CA ASP A 16 -10.71 29.02 -3.09
C ASP A 16 -10.48 27.76 -3.95
N MET A 17 -11.06 27.78 -5.10
CA MET A 17 -11.00 26.62 -5.98
C MET A 17 -9.59 26.31 -6.44
N GLY A 18 -8.80 27.34 -6.63
CA GLY A 18 -7.44 27.14 -7.05
C GLY A 18 -6.61 26.39 -6.04
N ALA A 19 -6.80 26.73 -4.78
CA ALA A 19 -6.07 26.07 -3.72
C ALA A 19 -6.51 24.63 -3.56
N ILE A 20 -7.81 24.39 -3.65
CA ILE A 20 -8.34 23.04 -3.55
C ILE A 20 -7.84 22.18 -4.69
N LEU A 21 -7.87 22.73 -5.87
CA LEU A 21 -7.41 22.02 -7.06
C LEU A 21 -5.94 21.68 -6.97
N LYS A 22 -5.15 22.61 -6.50
CA LYS A 22 -3.73 22.39 -6.34
C LYS A 22 -3.45 21.31 -5.32
N GLN A 23 -4.19 21.31 -4.24
CA GLN A 23 -4.05 20.30 -3.21
C GLN A 23 -4.42 18.92 -3.72
N ALA A 24 -5.48 18.85 -4.53
CA ALA A 24 -5.89 17.58 -5.12
C ALA A 24 -4.83 17.06 -6.07
N GLN A 25 -4.23 17.94 -6.85
CA GLN A 25 -3.17 17.56 -7.76
C GLN A 25 -1.95 17.05 -7.00
N GLN A 26 -1.62 17.72 -5.90
CA GLN A 26 -0.51 17.30 -5.08
C GLN A 26 -0.75 15.91 -4.49
N MET A 27 -1.97 15.68 -4.05
CA MET A 27 -2.32 14.38 -3.50
C MET A 27 -2.22 13.28 -4.54
N GLN A 28 -2.70 13.56 -5.75
CA GLN A 28 -2.57 12.58 -6.82
C GLN A 28 -1.11 12.28 -7.13
N ALA A 29 -0.28 13.31 -7.14
CA ALA A 29 1.14 13.13 -7.39
C ALA A 29 1.79 12.29 -6.29
N ASP A 30 1.41 12.55 -5.05
CA ASP A 30 1.95 11.80 -3.91
C ASP A 30 1.53 10.33 -3.97
N MET A 31 0.30 10.07 -4.36
CA MET A 31 -0.18 8.70 -4.45
C MET A 31 0.49 7.96 -5.60
N ALA A 32 0.67 8.63 -6.73
CA ALA A 32 1.35 8.02 -7.86
C ALA A 32 2.79 7.70 -7.50
N LYS A 33 3.44 8.61 -6.78
CA LYS A 33 4.80 8.39 -6.33
C LYS A 33 4.87 7.24 -5.35
N ALA A 34 3.91 7.16 -4.44
CA ALA A 34 3.88 6.07 -3.48
C ALA A 34 3.71 4.72 -4.17
N GLN A 35 2.86 4.66 -5.18
CA GLN A 35 2.68 3.42 -5.94
C GLN A 35 3.94 3.05 -6.70
N GLU A 36 4.62 4.05 -7.22
CA GLU A 36 5.88 3.81 -7.91
C GLU A 36 6.92 3.25 -6.94
N GLU A 37 6.97 3.82 -5.75
CA GLU A 37 7.90 3.36 -4.73
C GLU A 37 7.58 1.96 -4.23
N LEU A 38 6.30 1.60 -4.22
CA LEU A 38 5.89 0.27 -3.78
C LEU A 38 6.44 -0.83 -4.68
N LYS A 39 6.65 -0.53 -5.94
CA LYS A 39 7.23 -1.52 -6.85
C LYS A 39 8.63 -1.91 -6.43
N ASP A 40 9.35 -1.00 -5.79
CA ASP A 40 10.70 -1.23 -5.35
C ASP A 40 10.79 -1.75 -3.92
N GLU A 41 9.69 -1.72 -3.19
CA GLU A 41 9.66 -2.26 -1.84
C GLU A 41 9.33 -3.73 -1.90
N VAL A 42 10.30 -4.54 -1.57
CA VAL A 42 10.13 -5.99 -1.66
C VAL A 42 10.07 -6.56 -0.26
N VAL A 43 9.06 -7.37 -0.01
CA VAL A 43 8.95 -8.08 1.25
C VAL A 43 9.32 -9.53 1.03
N ASP A 44 9.91 -10.13 2.05
CA ASP A 44 10.27 -11.53 2.03
C ASP A 44 9.33 -12.31 2.92
N ALA A 45 8.96 -13.49 2.47
CA ALA A 45 8.15 -14.39 3.28
C ALA A 45 8.63 -15.80 3.04
N SER A 46 8.31 -16.70 3.96
CA SER A 46 8.74 -18.08 3.82
C SER A 46 7.74 -19.01 4.48
N ALA A 47 7.86 -20.27 4.16
CA ALA A 47 7.07 -21.33 4.77
C ALA A 47 7.93 -22.58 4.86
N GLY A 48 7.46 -23.55 5.66
CA GLY A 48 8.18 -24.81 5.80
C GLY A 48 9.53 -24.65 6.47
N GLY A 49 9.63 -23.74 7.42
CA GLY A 49 10.90 -23.52 8.09
C GLY A 49 11.95 -22.89 7.21
N GLY A 50 11.52 -22.16 6.20
CA GLY A 50 12.43 -21.50 5.28
C GLY A 50 12.72 -22.31 4.03
N MET A 51 12.05 -23.43 3.88
CA MET A 51 12.27 -24.27 2.70
C MET A 51 11.74 -23.62 1.42
N VAL A 52 10.68 -22.83 1.53
CA VAL A 52 10.14 -22.08 0.41
C VAL A 52 10.14 -20.62 0.80
N LYS A 53 10.74 -19.80 -0.04
CA LYS A 53 10.84 -18.36 0.18
C LYS A 53 10.27 -17.63 -1.01
N VAL A 54 9.60 -16.51 -0.76
CA VAL A 54 9.07 -15.69 -1.84
C VAL A 54 9.44 -14.24 -1.60
N LYS A 55 9.55 -13.52 -2.69
CA LYS A 55 9.73 -12.06 -2.66
C LYS A 55 8.55 -11.45 -3.38
N VAL A 56 7.87 -10.54 -2.70
CA VAL A 56 6.68 -9.90 -3.25
C VAL A 56 6.87 -8.40 -3.15
N SER A 57 6.63 -7.69 -4.25
CA SER A 57 6.73 -6.24 -4.23
C SER A 57 5.49 -5.64 -3.59
N GLY A 58 5.60 -4.38 -3.19
CA GLY A 58 4.49 -3.69 -2.55
C GLY A 58 3.29 -3.51 -3.45
N ASP A 59 3.47 -3.63 -4.76
CA ASP A 59 2.35 -3.60 -5.70
C ASP A 59 1.81 -5.00 -5.97
N LEU A 60 2.14 -5.96 -5.09
CA LEU A 60 1.61 -7.32 -5.08
C LEU A 60 2.06 -8.16 -6.26
N ALA A 61 3.25 -7.89 -6.77
CA ALA A 61 3.84 -8.73 -7.80
C ALA A 61 4.81 -9.69 -7.17
N ILE A 62 4.63 -10.97 -7.43
CA ILE A 62 5.57 -11.98 -6.94
C ILE A 62 6.78 -11.94 -7.84
N GLN A 63 7.93 -11.61 -7.27
CA GLN A 63 9.14 -11.41 -8.05
C GLN A 63 10.06 -12.62 -8.06
N GLU A 64 10.01 -13.41 -7.01
CA GLU A 64 10.91 -14.55 -6.93
C GLU A 64 10.34 -15.59 -6.00
N ILE A 65 10.51 -16.84 -6.38
CA ILE A 65 10.19 -17.98 -5.51
C ILE A 65 11.44 -18.85 -5.46
N THR A 66 11.92 -19.10 -4.26
CA THR A 66 13.10 -19.96 -4.06
C THR A 66 12.66 -21.19 -3.28
N ILE A 67 12.96 -22.34 -3.81
CA ILE A 67 12.61 -23.62 -3.19
C ILE A 67 13.90 -24.36 -2.87
N ASP A 68 14.05 -24.74 -1.59
CA ASP A 68 15.17 -25.54 -1.18
C ASP A 68 15.02 -26.93 -1.82
N PRO A 69 16.07 -27.46 -2.45
CA PRO A 69 15.98 -28.80 -3.05
C PRO A 69 15.54 -29.87 -2.08
N ASP A 70 15.87 -29.71 -0.81
CA ASP A 70 15.47 -30.69 0.22
C ASP A 70 13.96 -30.72 0.41
N ALA A 71 13.25 -29.70 -0.04
CA ALA A 71 11.80 -29.69 0.07
C ALA A 71 11.13 -30.43 -1.09
N VAL A 72 11.89 -30.79 -2.11
CA VAL A 72 11.33 -31.39 -3.30
C VAL A 72 11.38 -32.91 -3.16
N ASP A 73 10.23 -33.47 -2.82
CA ASP A 73 10.09 -34.92 -2.70
C ASP A 73 9.11 -35.37 -3.76
N PRO A 74 9.57 -36.12 -4.77
CA PRO A 74 8.67 -36.55 -5.84
C PRO A 74 7.53 -37.42 -5.36
N GLU A 75 7.67 -38.00 -4.17
CA GLU A 75 6.61 -38.83 -3.63
C GLU A 75 5.65 -38.05 -2.75
N ASP A 76 5.94 -36.79 -2.50
CA ASP A 76 5.05 -35.97 -1.70
C ASP A 76 5.00 -34.56 -2.27
N VAL A 77 4.54 -34.48 -3.51
CA VAL A 77 4.44 -33.19 -4.20
C VAL A 77 3.40 -32.31 -3.52
N GLU A 78 2.39 -32.92 -2.91
CA GLU A 78 1.34 -32.17 -2.25
C GLU A 78 1.88 -31.33 -1.11
N MET A 79 2.85 -31.86 -0.37
CA MET A 79 3.47 -31.10 0.70
C MET A 79 4.18 -29.86 0.14
N LEU A 80 4.87 -30.02 -0.97
CA LEU A 80 5.54 -28.89 -1.61
C LEU A 80 4.53 -27.85 -2.06
N GLN A 81 3.43 -28.31 -2.66
CA GLN A 81 2.37 -27.39 -3.09
C GLN A 81 1.83 -26.59 -1.91
N ASP A 82 1.61 -27.22 -0.79
CA ASP A 82 1.10 -26.56 0.40
C ASP A 82 2.10 -25.52 0.92
N MET A 83 3.38 -25.85 0.90
CA MET A 83 4.41 -24.90 1.34
C MET A 83 4.50 -23.70 0.42
N VAL A 84 4.42 -23.91 -0.89
CA VAL A 84 4.45 -22.81 -1.84
C VAL A 84 3.23 -21.92 -1.65
N LEU A 85 2.07 -22.54 -1.50
CA LEU A 85 0.84 -21.79 -1.29
C LEU A 85 0.93 -20.94 -0.03
N ALA A 86 1.42 -21.53 1.05
CA ALA A 86 1.55 -20.80 2.30
C ALA A 86 2.53 -19.65 2.19
N ALA A 87 3.67 -19.88 1.53
CA ALA A 87 4.68 -18.83 1.38
C ALA A 87 4.16 -17.68 0.53
N VAL A 88 3.48 -18.00 -0.57
CA VAL A 88 2.94 -16.99 -1.46
C VAL A 88 1.88 -16.16 -0.76
N ASN A 89 0.96 -16.82 -0.05
CA ASN A 89 -0.09 -16.12 0.67
C ASN A 89 0.48 -15.23 1.77
N GLU A 90 1.48 -15.71 2.46
CA GLU A 90 2.12 -14.91 3.49
C GLU A 90 2.83 -13.71 2.88
N GLY A 91 3.46 -13.89 1.73
CA GLY A 91 4.11 -12.80 1.04
C GLY A 91 3.13 -11.73 0.57
N ILE A 92 2.00 -12.19 0.03
CA ILE A 92 0.97 -11.26 -0.42
C ILE A 92 0.43 -10.48 0.78
N ARG A 93 0.18 -11.16 1.89
CA ARG A 93 -0.32 -10.51 3.09
C ARG A 93 0.66 -9.45 3.58
N ALA A 94 1.94 -9.81 3.63
CA ALA A 94 2.96 -8.86 4.08
C ALA A 94 3.09 -7.67 3.14
N ALA A 95 2.98 -7.92 1.84
CA ALA A 95 3.04 -6.84 0.86
C ALA A 95 1.82 -5.94 0.97
N GLN A 96 0.65 -6.51 1.23
CA GLN A 96 -0.55 -5.70 1.44
C GLN A 96 -0.41 -4.81 2.67
N GLU A 97 0.13 -5.35 3.74
CA GLU A 97 0.37 -4.56 4.94
C GLU A 97 1.34 -3.41 4.66
N ARG A 98 2.36 -3.68 3.88
CA ARG A 98 3.32 -2.64 3.52
C ARG A 98 2.64 -1.56 2.69
N ALA A 99 1.81 -1.97 1.73
CA ALA A 99 1.11 -1.02 0.87
C ALA A 99 0.12 -0.19 1.68
N GLU A 100 -0.61 -0.81 2.59
CA GLU A 100 -1.56 -0.10 3.43
C GLU A 100 -0.86 0.88 4.34
N SER A 101 0.29 0.49 4.87
CA SER A 101 1.06 1.36 5.74
C SER A 101 1.54 2.59 4.98
N LYS A 102 2.00 2.39 3.76
CA LYS A 102 2.48 3.50 2.95
C LYS A 102 1.35 4.44 2.54
N MET A 103 0.25 3.88 2.07
CA MET A 103 -0.91 4.67 1.70
C MET A 103 -1.56 5.31 2.91
N GLY A 104 -1.58 4.59 4.02
CA GLY A 104 -2.09 5.11 5.28
C GLY A 104 -1.30 6.30 5.77
N GLY A 105 0.01 6.32 5.51
CA GLY A 105 0.84 7.46 5.84
C GLY A 105 0.42 8.71 5.11
N ILE A 106 0.10 8.57 3.82
CA ILE A 106 -0.37 9.69 3.02
C ILE A 106 -1.75 10.14 3.49
N ALA A 107 -2.66 9.19 3.63
CA ALA A 107 -4.00 9.48 4.07
C ALA A 107 -3.99 9.97 5.51
N GLY A 108 -3.07 9.43 6.31
CA GLY A 108 -2.97 9.82 7.72
C GLY A 108 -2.54 11.26 7.89
N GLY A 109 -1.63 11.71 7.04
CA GLY A 109 -1.24 13.10 7.07
C GLY A 109 -2.40 14.02 6.80
N LEU A 110 -3.24 13.62 5.86
CA LEU A 110 -4.42 14.38 5.54
C LEU A 110 -5.47 14.24 6.63
N GLY A 111 -5.65 13.02 7.09
CA GLY A 111 -6.64 12.75 8.14
C GLY A 111 -6.27 13.41 9.44
N GLY A 112 -4.99 13.47 9.73
CA GLY A 112 -4.54 14.17 10.92
C GLY A 112 -4.94 15.63 10.89
N GLY A 113 -4.89 16.21 9.71
CA GLY A 113 -5.32 17.58 9.55
C GLY A 113 -6.79 17.76 9.77
N LEU A 114 -7.56 16.74 9.56
CA LEU A 114 -8.98 16.79 9.83
C LEU A 114 -9.31 16.56 11.30
N GLY A 115 -8.31 16.20 12.06
CA GLY A 115 -8.53 16.01 13.47
C GLY A 115 -9.51 14.92 13.78
N LEU A 116 -9.42 13.85 13.09
CA LEU A 116 -10.35 12.78 13.30
C LEU A 116 -10.20 12.23 14.69
N PRO A 117 -11.16 12.46 15.47
CA PRO A 117 -11.05 12.13 16.86
C PRO A 117 -11.13 10.66 17.07
N GLY A 118 -10.62 10.27 18.14
CA GLY A 118 -10.72 8.90 18.50
C GLY A 118 -10.04 8.00 17.53
N MET A 119 -9.50 8.61 16.62
CA MET A 119 -8.84 7.84 15.60
C MET A 119 -7.44 7.59 16.00
#